data_fedab5947cf6a4b12b8ebfb5e91d9b1e
#
_entry.id   fedab5947cf6a4b12b8ebfb5e91d9b1e
#
_cell.length_a   1.000
_cell.length_b   1.000
_cell.length_c   1.000
_cell.angle_alpha   90.00
_cell.angle_beta   90.00
_cell.angle_gamma   90.00
#
_symmetry.space_group_name_H-M   'P 1'
#
loop_
_entity.id
_entity.type
_entity.pdbx_description
1 polymer ?
#
loop_
_entity_poly.entity_id
_entity_poly.type
_entity_poly.pdbx_seq_one_letter_code
_entity_poly.pdbx_strand_id
1 'polypeptide(L)'
;MQTVRFGSPWIMAIGLVLLVALVSAGKSRQRSPANCPTIKLKRQWGGKPSLGLHYQVRPIRYVVIHHTVTGECSGLLKCAEILQNMQAYHQNELDYNDISYNFLIGNDGVVYEGTGWGLRGAHTYGYNAIGTGIAFIGNFVDKLPSDAALQAAKDLLACGVQQGELSEDYALIAGSQVISTQSPGLTLYNEI
;
A
#
# COMPACT_ATOMS: atom_id res chain seq x y z
N MET A 1 9.40 -97.80 11.67
CA MET A 1 8.85 -97.01 10.61
C MET A 1 7.92 -95.93 11.25
N GLN A 2 8.44 -94.73 11.46
CA GLN A 2 7.70 -93.60 12.05
C GLN A 2 7.52 -92.53 10.99
N THR A 3 6.29 -92.25 10.67
CA THR A 3 5.91 -91.23 9.74
C THR A 3 5.80 -89.89 10.45
N VAL A 4 6.62 -88.91 10.06
CA VAL A 4 6.60 -87.52 10.54
C VAL A 4 5.55 -86.72 9.75
N ARG A 5 4.58 -86.13 10.44
CA ARG A 5 3.61 -85.19 9.86
C ARG A 5 4.17 -83.79 9.96
N PHE A 6 4.31 -83.10 8.82
CA PHE A 6 4.63 -81.69 8.76
C PHE A 6 3.38 -80.82 8.98
N GLY A 7 3.46 -79.97 9.96
CA GLY A 7 2.43 -79.01 10.29
C GLY A 7 2.39 -77.87 9.27
N SER A 8 1.22 -77.43 8.98
CA SER A 8 0.87 -76.32 8.07
C SER A 8 1.33 -74.94 8.61
N PRO A 9 1.94 -74.05 7.83
CA PRO A 9 2.28 -72.66 8.28
C PRO A 9 1.05 -71.78 8.25
N TRP A 10 0.84 -71.15 9.39
CA TRP A 10 -0.16 -70.06 9.52
C TRP A 10 0.28 -68.83 8.75
N ILE A 11 -0.46 -68.45 7.71
CA ILE A 11 -0.27 -67.20 6.99
C ILE A 11 -0.92 -66.08 7.83
N MET A 12 -0.11 -65.28 8.50
CA MET A 12 -0.56 -64.04 9.11
C MET A 12 -0.77 -63.02 8.00
N ALA A 13 -2.01 -62.70 7.73
CA ALA A 13 -2.38 -61.55 6.86
C ALA A 13 -2.17 -60.28 7.64
N ILE A 14 -1.07 -59.56 7.34
CA ILE A 14 -0.84 -58.21 7.83
C ILE A 14 -1.75 -57.25 7.04
N GLY A 15 -2.85 -56.87 7.65
CA GLY A 15 -3.74 -55.85 7.12
C GLY A 15 -3.07 -54.46 7.14
N LEU A 16 -2.63 -53.99 5.98
CA LEU A 16 -2.13 -52.65 5.79
C LEU A 16 -3.30 -51.66 5.83
N VAL A 17 -3.52 -51.02 6.99
CA VAL A 17 -4.49 -49.93 7.11
C VAL A 17 -3.87 -48.70 6.51
N LEU A 18 -4.27 -48.40 5.25
CA LEU A 18 -3.96 -47.12 4.60
C LEU A 18 -4.80 -46.00 5.27
N LEU A 19 -4.16 -45.26 6.18
CA LEU A 19 -4.68 -43.99 6.68
C LEU A 19 -4.62 -42.95 5.54
N VAL A 20 -5.70 -42.77 4.81
CA VAL A 20 -5.86 -41.65 3.89
C VAL A 20 -6.10 -40.42 4.71
N ALA A 21 -5.06 -39.62 4.97
CA ALA A 21 -5.17 -38.29 5.53
C ALA A 21 -5.87 -37.41 4.50
N LEU A 22 -7.15 -37.09 4.74
CA LEU A 22 -7.88 -36.06 4.00
C LEU A 22 -7.23 -34.72 4.35
N VAL A 23 -6.25 -34.30 3.54
CA VAL A 23 -5.76 -32.91 3.54
C VAL A 23 -6.90 -32.06 3.02
N SER A 24 -7.65 -31.45 3.93
CA SER A 24 -8.60 -30.40 3.58
C SER A 24 -7.81 -29.26 2.96
N ALA A 25 -7.77 -29.19 1.64
CA ALA A 25 -7.25 -28.05 0.91
C ALA A 25 -8.18 -26.86 1.20
N GLY A 26 -7.78 -26.06 2.19
CA GLY A 26 -8.42 -24.77 2.43
C GLY A 26 -8.42 -24.01 1.12
N LYS A 27 -9.63 -23.75 0.54
CA LYS A 27 -9.77 -22.88 -0.61
C LYS A 27 -9.18 -21.53 -0.24
N SER A 28 -7.94 -21.25 -0.67
CA SER A 28 -7.40 -19.90 -0.65
C SER A 28 -8.41 -19.05 -1.42
N ARG A 29 -9.01 -18.08 -0.75
CA ARG A 29 -9.93 -17.13 -1.35
C ARG A 29 -9.12 -16.31 -2.34
N GLN A 30 -9.08 -16.76 -3.59
CA GLN A 30 -8.38 -16.08 -4.67
C GLN A 30 -9.09 -14.73 -4.83
N ARG A 31 -8.49 -13.66 -4.28
CA ARG A 31 -8.98 -12.29 -4.47
C ARG A 31 -8.93 -12.01 -5.96
N SER A 32 -9.99 -11.45 -6.51
CA SER A 32 -9.96 -10.90 -7.86
C SER A 32 -8.79 -9.93 -7.98
N PRO A 33 -8.06 -9.88 -9.12
CA PRO A 33 -6.97 -8.93 -9.29
C PRO A 33 -7.49 -7.52 -8.99
N ALA A 34 -6.78 -6.79 -8.13
CA ALA A 34 -7.13 -5.41 -7.86
C ALA A 34 -6.95 -4.60 -9.14
N ASN A 35 -7.92 -3.76 -9.48
CA ASN A 35 -7.74 -2.75 -10.52
C ASN A 35 -6.79 -1.70 -9.96
N CYS A 36 -5.50 -1.80 -10.28
CA CYS A 36 -4.56 -0.76 -9.90
C CYS A 36 -4.96 0.55 -10.57
N PRO A 37 -4.93 1.69 -9.85
CA PRO A 37 -5.27 2.98 -10.43
C PRO A 37 -4.25 3.41 -11.47
N THR A 38 -4.60 4.37 -12.31
CA THR A 38 -3.61 5.00 -13.19
C THR A 38 -2.59 5.77 -12.38
N ILE A 39 -1.34 5.30 -12.35
CA ILE A 39 -0.24 5.97 -11.66
C ILE A 39 0.62 6.70 -12.68
N LYS A 40 0.74 8.02 -12.55
CA LYS A 40 1.69 8.85 -13.28
C LYS A 40 3.02 8.83 -12.56
N LEU A 41 4.01 8.19 -13.18
CA LEU A 41 5.37 8.12 -12.65
C LEU A 41 5.98 9.51 -12.53
N LYS A 42 6.95 9.68 -11.62
CA LYS A 42 7.62 10.96 -11.35
C LYS A 42 8.07 11.69 -12.62
N ARG A 43 8.69 10.97 -13.57
CA ARG A 43 9.13 11.55 -14.85
C ARG A 43 7.97 12.05 -15.72
N GLN A 44 6.76 11.50 -15.57
CA GLN A 44 5.59 11.87 -16.41
C GLN A 44 4.94 13.18 -15.99
N TRP A 45 5.09 13.58 -14.73
CA TRP A 45 4.67 14.89 -14.26
C TRP A 45 5.84 15.90 -14.15
N GLY A 46 7.03 15.54 -14.68
CA GLY A 46 8.19 16.42 -14.72
C GLY A 46 8.92 16.58 -13.38
N GLY A 47 8.73 15.64 -12.46
CA GLY A 47 9.45 15.62 -11.19
C GLY A 47 10.94 15.36 -11.38
N LYS A 48 11.75 16.01 -10.55
CA LYS A 48 13.20 15.83 -10.52
C LYS A 48 13.55 14.51 -9.83
N PRO A 49 14.73 13.93 -10.12
CA PRO A 49 15.25 12.81 -9.36
C PRO A 49 15.36 13.14 -7.86
N SER A 50 15.21 12.13 -7.02
CA SER A 50 15.49 12.25 -5.59
C SER A 50 16.97 12.51 -5.36
N LEU A 51 17.30 13.36 -4.38
CA LEU A 51 18.68 13.67 -3.98
C LEU A 51 19.33 12.56 -3.13
N GLY A 52 18.50 11.67 -2.57
CA GLY A 52 18.93 10.49 -1.81
C GLY A 52 17.79 9.50 -1.64
N LEU A 53 18.12 8.22 -1.57
CA LEU A 53 17.14 7.14 -1.45
C LEU A 53 17.34 6.40 -0.13
N HIS A 54 16.25 6.23 0.62
CA HIS A 54 16.18 5.39 1.81
C HIS A 54 15.10 4.35 1.62
N TYR A 55 15.46 3.07 1.67
CA TYR A 55 14.53 1.96 1.47
C TYR A 55 13.75 1.64 2.75
N GLN A 56 12.54 1.13 2.56
CA GLN A 56 11.70 0.61 3.64
C GLN A 56 11.67 -0.92 3.58
N VAL A 57 11.47 -1.55 4.73
CA VAL A 57 11.21 -3.00 4.81
C VAL A 57 9.75 -3.26 4.47
N ARG A 58 9.49 -4.10 3.47
CA ARG A 58 8.16 -4.48 3.01
C ARG A 58 7.75 -5.86 3.56
N PRO A 59 6.44 -6.13 3.73
CA PRO A 59 5.30 -5.24 3.46
C PRO A 59 5.17 -4.13 4.53
N ILE A 60 4.75 -2.95 4.08
CA ILE A 60 4.53 -1.78 4.95
C ILE A 60 3.23 -1.97 5.75
N ARG A 61 3.25 -1.60 7.03
CA ARG A 61 2.11 -1.83 7.96
C ARG A 61 1.25 -0.61 8.22
N TYR A 62 1.70 0.58 7.83
CA TYR A 62 0.98 1.82 8.08
C TYR A 62 0.79 2.60 6.79
N VAL A 63 -0.40 3.17 6.63
CA VAL A 63 -0.67 4.17 5.59
C VAL A 63 -1.11 5.44 6.28
N VAL A 64 -0.42 6.55 6.03
CA VAL A 64 -0.76 7.84 6.63
C VAL A 64 -1.37 8.74 5.57
N ILE A 65 -2.61 9.13 5.81
CA ILE A 65 -3.37 9.99 4.90
C ILE A 65 -3.16 11.46 5.26
N HIS A 66 -2.92 12.26 4.21
CA HIS A 66 -2.73 13.69 4.27
C HIS A 66 -3.56 14.42 3.22
N HIS A 67 -3.62 15.75 3.33
CA HIS A 67 -3.93 16.68 2.27
C HIS A 67 -2.77 17.68 2.10
N THR A 68 -2.69 18.33 0.95
CA THR A 68 -1.54 19.19 0.66
C THR A 68 -1.75 20.64 1.08
N VAL A 69 -2.99 21.05 1.39
CA VAL A 69 -3.40 22.45 1.66
C VAL A 69 -3.09 23.40 0.49
N THR A 70 -2.97 22.86 -0.71
CA THR A 70 -2.79 23.60 -1.96
C THR A 70 -4.12 23.84 -2.66
N GLY A 71 -4.09 24.50 -3.82
CA GLY A 71 -5.20 24.44 -4.78
C GLY A 71 -5.42 23.00 -5.25
N GLU A 72 -6.68 22.68 -5.56
CA GLU A 72 -7.04 21.40 -6.17
C GLU A 72 -6.62 21.35 -7.63
N CYS A 73 -6.41 20.15 -8.14
CA CYS A 73 -6.10 19.94 -9.54
C CYS A 73 -6.88 18.79 -10.16
N SER A 74 -7.15 18.93 -11.44
CA SER A 74 -7.60 17.88 -12.35
C SER A 74 -6.84 18.00 -13.66
N GLY A 75 -6.37 16.90 -14.18
CA GLY A 75 -5.54 16.82 -15.38
C GLY A 75 -4.05 17.04 -15.12
N LEU A 76 -3.27 16.35 -15.95
CA LEU A 76 -1.82 16.22 -15.77
C LEU A 76 -1.09 17.57 -15.68
N LEU A 77 -1.42 18.53 -16.54
CA LEU A 77 -0.68 19.81 -16.59
C LEU A 77 -0.80 20.59 -15.29
N LYS A 78 -2.04 20.77 -14.79
CA LYS A 78 -2.29 21.53 -13.56
C LYS A 78 -1.74 20.81 -12.33
N CYS A 79 -1.91 19.48 -12.25
CA CYS A 79 -1.37 18.71 -11.13
C CYS A 79 0.16 18.69 -11.16
N ALA A 80 0.77 18.56 -12.34
CA ALA A 80 2.22 18.59 -12.48
C ALA A 80 2.85 19.91 -11.99
N GLU A 81 2.22 21.05 -12.28
CA GLU A 81 2.68 22.34 -11.80
C GLU A 81 2.71 22.39 -10.26
N ILE A 82 1.62 21.96 -9.60
CA ILE A 82 1.55 21.90 -8.13
C ILE A 82 2.60 20.95 -7.56
N LEU A 83 2.76 19.77 -8.17
CA LEU A 83 3.72 18.76 -7.72
C LEU A 83 5.17 19.23 -7.87
N GLN A 84 5.52 19.88 -8.99
CA GLN A 84 6.86 20.42 -9.22
C GLN A 84 7.20 21.53 -8.23
N ASN A 85 6.26 22.45 -7.98
CA ASN A 85 6.42 23.52 -7.01
C ASN A 85 6.58 22.94 -5.59
N MET A 86 5.79 21.93 -5.23
CA MET A 86 5.87 21.26 -3.93
C MET A 86 7.21 20.51 -3.78
N GLN A 87 7.64 19.78 -4.81
CA GLN A 87 8.94 19.09 -4.78
C GLN A 87 10.09 20.08 -4.63
N ALA A 88 10.05 21.20 -5.38
CA ALA A 88 11.06 22.26 -5.29
C ALA A 88 11.12 22.86 -3.88
N TYR A 89 9.97 23.15 -3.27
CA TYR A 89 9.91 23.65 -1.89
C TYR A 89 10.47 22.63 -0.90
N HIS A 90 10.07 21.36 -1.02
CA HIS A 90 10.56 20.31 -0.12
C HIS A 90 12.07 20.08 -0.23
N GLN A 91 12.63 20.15 -1.46
CA GLN A 91 14.07 19.94 -1.67
C GLN A 91 14.89 21.17 -1.32
N ASN A 92 14.44 22.37 -1.65
CA ASN A 92 15.26 23.59 -1.55
C ASN A 92 15.11 24.29 -0.19
N GLU A 93 13.90 24.23 0.41
CA GLU A 93 13.60 24.98 1.64
C GLU A 93 13.55 24.08 2.89
N LEU A 94 13.14 22.81 2.72
CA LEU A 94 13.02 21.86 3.83
C LEU A 94 14.16 20.86 3.91
N ASP A 95 15.10 20.90 2.97
CA ASP A 95 16.26 19.98 2.88
C ASP A 95 15.83 18.49 2.84
N TYR A 96 14.69 18.21 2.18
CA TYR A 96 14.24 16.85 1.95
C TYR A 96 14.87 16.29 0.68
N ASN A 97 15.06 14.99 0.64
CA ASN A 97 15.60 14.33 -0.56
C ASN A 97 14.64 14.37 -1.74
N ASP A 98 13.33 14.58 -1.52
CA ASP A 98 12.31 14.52 -2.54
C ASP A 98 11.01 15.21 -2.06
N ILE A 99 9.96 15.16 -2.88
CA ILE A 99 8.60 15.44 -2.44
C ILE A 99 8.27 14.53 -1.25
N SER A 100 7.66 15.06 -0.19
CA SER A 100 7.56 14.37 1.11
C SER A 100 6.68 13.10 1.10
N TYR A 101 5.73 13.01 0.18
CA TYR A 101 4.74 11.93 0.12
C TYR A 101 5.17 10.80 -0.83
N ASN A 102 4.70 9.57 -0.53
CA ASN A 102 4.91 8.45 -1.43
C ASN A 102 4.02 8.55 -2.67
N PHE A 103 2.76 8.94 -2.48
CA PHE A 103 1.80 9.15 -3.57
C PHE A 103 0.96 10.39 -3.31
N LEU A 104 0.54 11.03 -4.39
CA LEU A 104 -0.39 12.16 -4.34
C LEU A 104 -1.57 11.88 -5.29
N ILE A 105 -2.77 12.34 -4.94
CA ILE A 105 -3.99 12.03 -5.69
C ILE A 105 -4.68 13.33 -6.09
N GLY A 106 -4.89 13.51 -7.39
CA GLY A 106 -5.67 14.62 -7.95
C GLY A 106 -7.17 14.37 -7.90
N ASN A 107 -7.96 15.43 -8.03
CA ASN A 107 -9.43 15.32 -8.03
C ASN A 107 -10.02 14.60 -9.26
N ASP A 108 -9.20 14.34 -10.28
CA ASP A 108 -9.54 13.50 -11.43
C ASP A 108 -9.33 11.98 -11.16
N GLY A 109 -8.92 11.61 -9.95
CA GLY A 109 -8.63 10.22 -9.59
C GLY A 109 -7.30 9.70 -10.12
N VAL A 110 -6.44 10.57 -10.67
CA VAL A 110 -5.10 10.17 -11.09
C VAL A 110 -4.17 10.17 -9.89
N VAL A 111 -3.44 9.07 -9.71
CA VAL A 111 -2.39 8.94 -8.70
C VAL A 111 -1.06 9.40 -9.29
N TYR A 112 -0.34 10.23 -8.58
CA TYR A 112 0.99 10.71 -8.94
C TYR A 112 2.03 10.10 -8.01
N GLU A 113 3.07 9.49 -8.58
CA GLU A 113 4.19 8.96 -7.84
C GLU A 113 5.02 10.10 -7.24
N GLY A 114 5.14 10.13 -5.93
CA GLY A 114 6.10 10.94 -5.20
C GLY A 114 7.42 10.19 -5.00
N THR A 115 7.71 9.71 -3.79
CA THR A 115 8.83 8.78 -3.59
C THR A 115 8.50 7.37 -4.08
N GLY A 116 7.23 6.99 -4.19
CA GLY A 116 6.78 5.68 -4.64
C GLY A 116 6.79 4.61 -3.55
N TRP A 117 6.54 3.35 -3.95
CA TRP A 117 6.55 2.21 -3.06
C TRP A 117 7.95 1.86 -2.57
N GLY A 118 8.04 1.38 -1.32
CA GLY A 118 9.28 0.85 -0.75
C GLY A 118 10.38 1.89 -0.50
N LEU A 119 10.07 3.17 -0.66
CA LEU A 119 10.96 4.28 -0.36
C LEU A 119 10.41 5.13 0.78
N ARG A 120 11.31 5.57 1.65
CA ARG A 120 10.98 6.41 2.78
C ARG A 120 10.61 7.82 2.31
N GLY A 121 9.41 8.28 2.69
CA GLY A 121 9.01 9.67 2.53
C GLY A 121 9.49 10.57 3.69
N ALA A 122 9.01 11.83 3.68
CA ALA A 122 9.25 12.81 4.75
C ALA A 122 7.90 13.43 5.20
N HIS A 123 6.83 12.62 5.24
CA HIS A 123 5.46 13.07 5.47
C HIS A 123 5.03 13.09 6.94
N THR A 124 5.60 12.19 7.79
CA THR A 124 5.13 12.04 9.16
C THR A 124 6.27 11.56 10.05
N TYR A 125 6.72 12.41 10.96
CA TYR A 125 7.76 12.03 11.90
C TYR A 125 7.35 10.79 12.71
N GLY A 126 8.27 9.84 12.87
CA GLY A 126 8.01 8.54 13.51
C GLY A 126 7.43 7.48 12.58
N TYR A 127 6.76 7.86 11.49
CA TYR A 127 6.14 6.93 10.54
C TYR A 127 6.84 6.86 9.17
N ASN A 128 7.72 7.79 8.85
CA ASN A 128 8.39 7.84 7.54
C ASN A 128 9.13 6.55 7.17
N ALA A 129 9.67 5.82 8.14
CA ALA A 129 10.43 4.60 7.91
C ALA A 129 9.55 3.33 7.81
N ILE A 130 8.33 3.36 8.34
CA ILE A 130 7.44 2.20 8.52
C ILE A 130 6.06 2.39 7.88
N GLY A 131 5.82 3.54 7.27
CA GLY A 131 4.54 3.92 6.69
C GLY A 131 4.67 4.51 5.28
N THR A 132 3.60 4.37 4.51
CA THR A 132 3.41 5.01 3.21
C THR A 132 2.54 6.24 3.38
N GLY A 133 3.02 7.41 2.97
CA GLY A 133 2.25 8.66 3.00
C GLY A 133 1.50 8.87 1.70
N ILE A 134 0.19 9.05 1.79
CA ILE A 134 -0.68 9.38 0.65
C ILE A 134 -1.32 10.74 0.92
N ALA A 135 -1.19 11.68 -0.02
CA ALA A 135 -1.78 13.00 0.12
C ALA A 135 -2.79 13.29 -1.00
N PHE A 136 -3.97 13.77 -0.62
CA PHE A 136 -4.91 14.34 -1.58
C PHE A 136 -4.49 15.78 -1.91
N ILE A 137 -4.42 16.12 -3.22
CA ILE A 137 -4.00 17.44 -3.68
C ILE A 137 -5.16 18.41 -3.52
N GLY A 138 -5.08 19.26 -2.51
CA GLY A 138 -6.13 20.21 -2.16
C GLY A 138 -6.19 20.53 -0.67
N ASN A 139 -7.24 21.26 -0.28
CA ASN A 139 -7.59 21.51 1.11
C ASN A 139 -8.96 20.90 1.42
N PHE A 140 -8.99 19.91 2.33
CA PHE A 140 -10.16 19.09 2.64
C PHE A 140 -10.59 19.21 4.13
N VAL A 141 -10.37 20.38 4.71
CA VAL A 141 -10.86 20.68 6.06
C VAL A 141 -12.39 20.67 6.10
N ASP A 142 -13.03 21.34 5.15
CA ASP A 142 -14.48 21.59 5.14
C ASP A 142 -15.23 20.85 4.03
N LYS A 143 -14.55 20.09 3.21
CA LYS A 143 -15.13 19.32 2.09
C LYS A 143 -14.37 18.04 1.82
N LEU A 144 -14.99 17.11 1.09
CA LEU A 144 -14.34 15.89 0.62
C LEU A 144 -13.58 16.13 -0.70
N PRO A 145 -12.54 15.33 -0.98
CA PRO A 145 -12.07 15.10 -2.34
C PRO A 145 -13.20 14.55 -3.22
N SER A 146 -13.03 14.58 -4.54
CA SER A 146 -13.98 13.94 -5.45
C SER A 146 -14.10 12.44 -5.19
N ASP A 147 -15.25 11.86 -5.55
CA ASP A 147 -15.44 10.40 -5.49
C ASP A 147 -14.38 9.63 -6.29
N ALA A 148 -13.94 10.21 -7.42
CA ALA A 148 -12.87 9.63 -8.22
C ALA A 148 -11.54 9.57 -7.46
N ALA A 149 -11.20 10.63 -6.71
CA ALA A 149 -9.99 10.65 -5.89
C ALA A 149 -10.07 9.68 -4.70
N LEU A 150 -11.22 9.59 -4.04
CA LEU A 150 -11.45 8.64 -2.94
C LEU A 150 -11.38 7.18 -3.45
N GLN A 151 -11.98 6.91 -4.62
CA GLN A 151 -11.90 5.58 -5.23
C GLN A 151 -10.46 5.23 -5.64
N ALA A 152 -9.71 6.18 -6.22
CA ALA A 152 -8.30 5.97 -6.58
C ALA A 152 -7.43 5.65 -5.36
N ALA A 153 -7.70 6.25 -4.20
CA ALA A 153 -7.03 5.90 -2.95
C ALA A 153 -7.32 4.45 -2.55
N LYS A 154 -8.60 4.02 -2.58
CA LYS A 154 -9.01 2.64 -2.27
C LYS A 154 -8.35 1.63 -3.23
N ASP A 155 -8.32 1.94 -4.52
CA ASP A 155 -7.70 1.11 -5.54
C ASP A 155 -6.17 1.04 -5.37
N LEU A 156 -5.52 2.15 -5.01
CA LEU A 156 -4.08 2.19 -4.73
C LEU A 156 -3.72 1.30 -3.52
N LEU A 157 -4.51 1.36 -2.45
CA LEU A 157 -4.31 0.52 -1.26
C LEU A 157 -4.49 -0.96 -1.58
N ALA A 158 -5.57 -1.32 -2.30
CA ALA A 158 -5.82 -2.70 -2.74
C ALA A 158 -4.70 -3.22 -3.65
N CYS A 159 -4.22 -2.38 -4.57
CA CYS A 159 -3.08 -2.67 -5.44
C CYS A 159 -1.79 -2.89 -4.64
N GLY A 160 -1.51 -2.04 -3.64
CA GLY A 160 -0.36 -2.15 -2.76
C GLY A 160 -0.34 -3.47 -1.98
N VAL A 161 -1.48 -3.90 -1.46
CA VAL A 161 -1.61 -5.22 -0.80
C VAL A 161 -1.38 -6.35 -1.79
N GLN A 162 -1.98 -6.29 -2.98
CA GLN A 162 -1.82 -7.32 -4.00
C GLN A 162 -0.36 -7.47 -4.46
N GLN A 163 0.38 -6.36 -4.53
CA GLN A 163 1.78 -6.34 -4.95
C GLN A 163 2.76 -6.67 -3.82
N GLY A 164 2.29 -6.86 -2.58
CA GLY A 164 3.13 -7.10 -1.41
C GLY A 164 3.88 -5.85 -0.92
N GLU A 165 3.47 -4.68 -1.36
CA GLU A 165 3.98 -3.39 -0.87
C GLU A 165 3.39 -3.06 0.51
N LEU A 166 2.08 -3.33 0.68
CA LEU A 166 1.36 -3.17 1.94
C LEU A 166 1.02 -4.53 2.56
N SER A 167 1.03 -4.58 3.89
CA SER A 167 0.53 -5.73 4.64
C SER A 167 -0.98 -5.88 4.46
N GLU A 168 -1.50 -7.11 4.51
CA GLU A 168 -2.95 -7.35 4.44
C GLU A 168 -3.71 -6.75 5.63
N ASP A 169 -3.01 -6.59 6.76
CA ASP A 169 -3.50 -6.02 8.02
C ASP A 169 -2.99 -4.60 8.27
N TYR A 170 -2.66 -3.84 7.20
CA TYR A 170 -2.18 -2.47 7.35
C TYR A 170 -3.20 -1.60 8.13
N ALA A 171 -2.67 -0.67 8.91
CA ALA A 171 -3.47 0.35 9.59
C ALA A 171 -3.52 1.63 8.77
N LEU A 172 -4.73 2.14 8.52
CA LEU A 172 -4.96 3.44 7.91
C LEU A 172 -5.01 4.51 9.02
N ILE A 173 -4.20 5.55 8.89
CA ILE A 173 -4.00 6.58 9.92
C ILE A 173 -4.12 7.95 9.27
N ALA A 174 -4.86 8.85 9.89
CA ALA A 174 -4.81 10.27 9.53
C ALA A 174 -3.56 10.92 10.16
N GLY A 175 -2.93 11.86 9.44
CA GLY A 175 -1.77 12.57 9.96
C GLY A 175 -2.03 13.22 11.33
N SER A 176 -3.22 13.80 11.54
CA SER A 176 -3.64 14.41 12.79
C SER A 176 -3.73 13.46 13.99
N GLN A 177 -3.78 12.16 13.79
CA GLN A 177 -3.78 11.18 14.89
C GLN A 177 -2.39 10.97 15.49
N VAL A 178 -1.33 11.31 14.77
CA VAL A 178 0.05 10.94 15.14
C VAL A 178 1.04 12.10 15.18
N ILE A 179 0.71 13.24 14.59
CA ILE A 179 1.48 14.49 14.68
C ILE A 179 0.55 15.69 14.86
N SER A 180 1.08 16.81 15.35
CA SER A 180 0.34 18.06 15.52
C SER A 180 0.09 18.72 14.17
N THR A 181 -1.02 18.40 13.52
CA THR A 181 -1.47 18.93 12.23
C THR A 181 -2.99 18.85 12.09
N GLN A 182 -3.59 19.64 11.22
CA GLN A 182 -4.99 19.49 10.83
C GLN A 182 -5.17 18.47 9.67
N SER A 183 -4.07 18.01 9.08
CA SER A 183 -4.11 17.08 7.94
C SER A 183 -4.65 15.70 8.37
N PRO A 184 -5.57 15.10 7.62
CA PRO A 184 -6.02 15.44 6.27
C PRO A 184 -7.20 16.42 6.22
N GLY A 185 -7.61 17.04 7.32
CA GLY A 185 -8.81 17.83 7.48
C GLY A 185 -9.95 16.98 8.09
N LEU A 186 -10.83 17.65 8.86
CA LEU A 186 -11.86 16.94 9.64
C LEU A 186 -12.84 16.17 8.74
N THR A 187 -13.24 16.78 7.62
CA THR A 187 -14.20 16.16 6.70
C THR A 187 -13.63 14.89 6.08
N LEU A 188 -12.39 14.93 5.58
CA LEU A 188 -11.73 13.76 5.01
C LEU A 188 -11.38 12.73 6.10
N TYR A 189 -11.03 13.16 7.31
CA TYR A 189 -10.77 12.27 8.43
C TYR A 189 -11.98 11.38 8.78
N ASN A 190 -13.19 11.93 8.70
CA ASN A 190 -14.41 11.18 9.01
C ASN A 190 -14.82 10.20 7.89
N GLU A 191 -14.23 10.30 6.70
CA GLU A 191 -14.52 9.45 5.55
C GLU A 191 -13.58 8.23 5.45
N ILE A 192 -12.37 8.34 6.01
CA ILE A 192 -11.34 7.28 5.99
C ILE A 192 -11.35 6.43 7.29
#